data_719f499079844554ec4fe86efee91937
#
_entry.id   719f499079844554ec4fe86efee91937
#
_cell.length_a   1.000
_cell.length_b   1.000
_cell.length_c   1.000
_cell.angle_alpha   90.00
_cell.angle_beta   90.00
_cell.angle_gamma   90.00
#
_symmetry.space_group_name_H-M   'P 1'
#
loop_
_entity.id
_entity.type
_entity.pdbx_description
1 polymer ?
#
loop_
_entity_poly.entity_id
_entity_poly.type
_entity_poly.pdbx_seq_one_letter_code
_entity_poly.pdbx_strand_id
1 'polypeptide(L)'
;MADFKSKNGMNEVEYNELQNEMDRLANIKWQGYAKTIKEVGVSYLGAVAQSAKLRHSLYHKVSTYGIYLASANLSGFNVCPNSEYCKDNCLNGSGHNRLDRLSKKGSIDRSRIIKTRLFFANREVFMRIMINEIEKKRKKAE
;
A
#
# COMPACT_ATOMS: atom_id res chain seq x y z
N MET A 1 4.50 3.51 -22.71
CA MET A 1 5.02 2.48 -21.77
C MET A 1 6.54 2.30 -21.84
N ALA A 2 7.18 2.53 -22.97
CA ALA A 2 8.67 2.46 -23.06
C ALA A 2 9.40 3.38 -22.07
N ASP A 3 8.81 4.50 -21.69
CA ASP A 3 9.38 5.49 -20.78
C ASP A 3 9.29 5.13 -19.29
N PHE A 4 8.57 4.08 -18.92
CA PHE A 4 8.43 3.72 -17.50
C PHE A 4 9.75 3.22 -16.91
N LYS A 5 10.51 2.47 -17.69
CA LYS A 5 11.84 1.96 -17.35
C LYS A 5 12.83 3.08 -17.03
N SER A 6 12.88 4.09 -17.89
CA SER A 6 13.79 5.23 -17.74
C SER A 6 13.39 6.14 -16.58
N LYS A 7 12.09 6.33 -16.35
CA LYS A 7 11.58 7.21 -15.29
C LYS A 7 11.75 6.65 -13.87
N ASN A 8 11.81 5.32 -13.71
CA ASN A 8 11.84 4.68 -12.39
C ASN A 8 13.14 3.91 -12.10
N GLY A 9 14.12 3.92 -13.01
CA GLY A 9 15.43 3.29 -12.80
C GLY A 9 15.39 1.77 -12.69
N MET A 10 14.32 1.12 -13.14
CA MET A 10 14.17 -0.34 -13.09
C MET A 10 14.99 -1.01 -14.20
N ASN A 11 15.59 -2.16 -13.88
CA ASN A 11 16.12 -3.06 -14.89
C ASN A 11 15.00 -3.87 -15.58
N GLU A 12 15.35 -4.66 -16.59
CA GLU A 12 14.38 -5.40 -17.38
C GLU A 12 13.62 -6.46 -16.60
N VAL A 13 14.29 -7.14 -15.68
CA VAL A 13 13.69 -8.17 -14.84
C VAL A 13 12.66 -7.54 -13.90
N GLU A 14 13.04 -6.48 -13.21
CA GLU A 14 12.15 -5.73 -12.30
C GLU A 14 10.92 -5.17 -13.03
N TYR A 15 11.12 -4.68 -14.25
CA TYR A 15 10.02 -4.19 -15.09
C TYR A 15 9.04 -5.32 -15.47
N ASN A 16 9.54 -6.47 -15.89
CA ASN A 16 8.72 -7.61 -16.26
C ASN A 16 7.97 -8.18 -15.04
N GLU A 17 8.61 -8.25 -13.88
CA GLU A 17 7.97 -8.63 -12.62
C GLU A 17 6.83 -7.67 -12.26
N LEU A 18 7.07 -6.37 -12.40
CA LEU A 18 6.02 -5.36 -12.20
C LEU A 18 4.84 -5.56 -13.15
N GLN A 19 5.08 -5.78 -14.45
CA GLN A 19 4.01 -5.99 -15.43
C GLN A 19 3.19 -7.24 -15.09
N ASN A 20 3.85 -8.36 -14.78
CA ASN A 20 3.18 -9.59 -14.37
C ASN A 20 2.31 -9.39 -13.12
N GLU A 21 2.82 -8.66 -12.13
CA GLU A 21 2.08 -8.33 -10.91
C GLU A 21 0.88 -7.41 -11.21
N MET A 22 1.06 -6.41 -12.07
CA MET A 22 -0.02 -5.51 -12.48
C MET A 22 -1.13 -6.27 -13.22
N ASP A 23 -0.78 -7.18 -14.12
CA ASP A 23 -1.73 -8.02 -14.84
C ASP A 23 -2.48 -8.94 -13.88
N ARG A 24 -1.78 -9.55 -12.94
CA ARG A 24 -2.39 -10.37 -11.89
C ARG A 24 -3.43 -9.59 -11.08
N LEU A 25 -3.05 -8.40 -10.61
CA LEU A 25 -3.93 -7.56 -9.79
C LEU A 25 -5.11 -7.00 -10.59
N ALA A 26 -4.89 -6.63 -11.85
CA ALA A 26 -5.94 -6.13 -12.75
C ALA A 26 -7.03 -7.18 -13.02
N ASN A 27 -6.67 -8.46 -13.03
CA ASN A 27 -7.58 -9.57 -13.29
C ASN A 27 -8.35 -10.07 -12.06
N ILE A 28 -8.03 -9.58 -10.86
CA ILE A 28 -8.77 -9.92 -9.64
C ILE A 28 -10.20 -9.40 -9.75
N LYS A 29 -11.16 -10.29 -9.52
CA LYS A 29 -12.58 -9.95 -9.46
C LYS A 29 -13.09 -10.00 -8.02
N TRP A 30 -14.04 -9.15 -7.71
CA TRP A 30 -14.67 -9.17 -6.41
C TRP A 30 -15.42 -10.47 -6.14
N GLN A 31 -15.01 -11.20 -5.11
CA GLN A 31 -15.61 -12.47 -4.66
C GLN A 31 -15.97 -12.43 -3.16
N GLY A 32 -16.20 -11.23 -2.63
CA GLY A 32 -16.32 -10.98 -1.20
C GLY A 32 -14.96 -10.67 -0.55
N TYR A 33 -15.02 -9.99 0.58
CA TYR A 33 -13.81 -9.46 1.24
C TYR A 33 -12.74 -10.52 1.51
N ALA A 34 -13.11 -11.63 2.15
CA ALA A 34 -12.13 -12.63 2.59
C ALA A 34 -11.38 -13.31 1.43
N LYS A 35 -12.08 -13.63 0.36
CA LYS A 35 -11.46 -14.25 -0.83
C LYS A 35 -10.62 -13.23 -1.59
N THR A 36 -11.16 -12.03 -1.81
CA THR A 36 -10.49 -11.00 -2.59
C THR A 36 -9.21 -10.52 -1.91
N ILE A 37 -9.24 -10.25 -0.59
CA ILE A 37 -8.04 -9.78 0.13
C ILE A 37 -6.94 -10.85 0.15
N LYS A 38 -7.30 -12.12 0.25
CA LYS A 38 -6.36 -13.24 0.16
C LYS A 38 -5.71 -13.32 -1.22
N GLU A 39 -6.50 -13.15 -2.29
CA GLU A 39 -6.01 -13.15 -3.67
C GLU A 39 -5.09 -11.96 -3.96
N VAL A 40 -5.37 -10.79 -3.40
CA VAL A 40 -4.48 -9.62 -3.44
C VAL A 40 -3.13 -9.92 -2.78
N GLY A 41 -3.12 -10.71 -1.72
CA GLY A 41 -1.90 -11.08 -1.00
C GLY A 41 -1.51 -10.14 0.13
N VAL A 42 -2.48 -9.44 0.72
CA VAL A 42 -2.32 -8.64 1.93
C VAL A 42 -3.37 -9.03 2.96
N SER A 43 -3.13 -8.72 4.23
CA SER A 43 -4.09 -9.02 5.30
C SER A 43 -5.24 -8.01 5.37
N TYR A 44 -4.96 -6.76 4.99
CA TYR A 44 -5.90 -5.63 4.99
C TYR A 44 -5.30 -4.48 4.18
N LEU A 45 -6.11 -3.53 3.74
CA LEU A 45 -5.60 -2.29 3.12
C LEU A 45 -5.23 -1.26 4.17
N GLY A 46 -6.11 -1.01 5.12
CA GLY A 46 -5.90 -0.03 6.17
C GLY A 46 -6.41 -0.47 7.52
N ALA A 47 -6.10 0.30 8.54
CA ALA A 47 -6.51 -0.01 9.91
C ALA A 47 -6.78 1.24 10.73
N VAL A 48 -7.52 1.06 11.82
CA VAL A 48 -7.71 2.08 12.85
C VAL A 48 -6.64 1.90 13.92
N ALA A 49 -6.08 3.00 14.41
CA ALA A 49 -5.12 3.02 15.51
C ALA A 49 -3.83 2.20 15.28
N GLN A 50 -3.46 1.96 14.04
CA GLN A 50 -2.26 1.19 13.69
C GLN A 50 -0.95 1.92 14.01
N SER A 51 -0.94 3.24 13.99
CA SER A 51 0.22 4.06 14.32
C SER A 51 -0.04 4.96 15.53
N ALA A 52 1.01 5.48 16.15
CA ALA A 52 0.88 6.44 17.24
C ALA A 52 0.03 7.66 16.84
N LYS A 53 0.22 8.15 15.62
CA LYS A 53 -0.54 9.27 15.08
C LYS A 53 -2.04 8.98 14.97
N LEU A 54 -2.40 7.79 14.49
CA LEU A 54 -3.82 7.39 14.41
C LEU A 54 -4.41 7.09 15.79
N ARG A 55 -3.60 6.56 16.73
CA ARG A 55 -4.04 6.30 18.12
C ARG A 55 -4.34 7.59 18.88
N HIS A 56 -3.62 8.66 18.59
CA HIS A 56 -3.84 9.95 19.25
C HIS A 56 -5.27 10.45 19.05
N SER A 57 -5.88 10.21 17.91
CA SER A 57 -7.27 10.62 17.64
C SER A 57 -8.29 9.95 18.56
N LEU A 58 -7.98 8.78 19.13
CA LEU A 58 -8.87 8.06 20.04
C LEU A 58 -9.07 8.82 21.37
N TYR A 59 -8.09 9.62 21.81
CA TYR A 59 -8.26 10.48 22.99
C TYR A 59 -9.39 11.50 22.80
N HIS A 60 -9.67 11.86 21.54
CA HIS A 60 -10.75 12.77 21.17
C HIS A 60 -12.02 12.01 20.78
N LYS A 61 -12.12 10.71 21.08
CA LYS A 61 -13.25 9.84 20.68
C LYS A 61 -13.49 9.79 19.19
N VAL A 62 -12.43 9.96 18.39
CA VAL A 62 -12.45 9.88 16.93
C VAL A 62 -11.64 8.67 16.49
N SER A 63 -12.27 7.76 15.76
CA SER A 63 -11.59 6.63 15.12
C SER A 63 -11.11 7.04 13.73
N THR A 64 -9.79 7.03 13.52
CA THR A 64 -9.19 7.39 12.24
C THR A 64 -8.73 6.13 11.51
N TYR A 65 -9.29 5.90 10.33
CA TYR A 65 -8.85 4.85 9.40
C TYR A 65 -7.70 5.37 8.55
N GLY A 66 -6.60 4.62 8.50
CA GLY A 66 -5.43 5.00 7.73
C GLY A 66 -4.98 3.90 6.79
N ILE A 67 -4.55 4.29 5.59
CA ILE A 67 -3.91 3.42 4.59
C ILE A 67 -2.48 3.91 4.38
N TYR A 68 -1.52 2.99 4.39
CA TYR A 68 -0.12 3.29 4.10
C TYR A 68 0.27 2.69 2.76
N LEU A 69 0.61 3.55 1.81
CA LEU A 69 1.11 3.18 0.50
C LEU A 69 2.65 3.22 0.48
N ALA A 70 3.24 2.64 -0.55
CA ALA A 70 4.66 2.71 -0.80
C ALA A 70 5.08 4.14 -1.15
N SER A 71 6.18 4.61 -0.58
CA SER A 71 6.69 5.96 -0.83
C SER A 71 7.44 6.07 -2.16
N ALA A 72 7.43 7.26 -2.71
CA ALA A 72 8.13 7.60 -3.95
C ALA A 72 7.96 6.55 -5.05
N ASN A 73 9.06 5.98 -5.56
CA ASN A 73 9.06 5.01 -6.65
C ASN A 73 9.12 3.55 -6.20
N LEU A 74 9.01 3.28 -4.91
CA LEU A 74 9.23 1.94 -4.36
C LEU A 74 8.29 0.86 -4.95
N SER A 75 7.07 1.24 -5.31
CA SER A 75 6.10 0.33 -5.94
C SER A 75 6.28 0.16 -7.46
N GLY A 76 7.13 0.98 -8.07
CA GLY A 76 7.20 1.16 -9.52
C GLY A 76 6.37 2.34 -10.04
N PHE A 77 5.58 2.97 -9.19
CA PHE A 77 4.80 4.18 -9.50
C PHE A 77 5.25 5.33 -8.62
N ASN A 78 5.44 6.51 -9.21
CA ASN A 78 5.78 7.70 -8.43
C ASN A 78 4.53 8.26 -7.75
N VAL A 79 4.40 8.02 -6.46
CA VAL A 79 3.31 8.54 -5.61
C VAL A 79 3.66 9.85 -4.92
N CYS A 80 4.89 10.34 -5.11
CA CYS A 80 5.41 11.57 -4.52
C CYS A 80 6.01 12.49 -5.60
N PRO A 81 5.21 12.98 -6.57
CA PRO A 81 5.73 13.69 -7.74
C PRO A 81 6.47 15.00 -7.39
N ASN A 82 6.11 15.63 -6.26
CA ASN A 82 6.67 16.91 -5.82
C ASN A 82 7.65 16.78 -4.64
N SER A 83 8.33 15.65 -4.53
CA SER A 83 9.16 15.31 -3.37
C SER A 83 10.64 15.63 -3.52
N GLU A 84 11.03 16.68 -4.25
CA GLU A 84 12.42 16.99 -4.66
C GLU A 84 13.46 16.70 -3.56
N TYR A 85 13.29 17.27 -2.38
CA TYR A 85 14.22 17.06 -1.24
C TYR A 85 13.74 16.01 -0.23
N CYS A 86 12.47 15.64 -0.28
CA CYS A 86 11.89 14.70 0.67
C CYS A 86 12.32 13.25 0.44
N LYS A 87 12.70 12.88 -0.79
CA LYS A 87 13.10 11.52 -1.15
C LYS A 87 14.32 11.06 -0.36
N ASP A 88 15.32 11.91 -0.24
CA ASP A 88 16.59 11.58 0.40
C ASP A 88 16.45 11.42 1.92
N ASN A 89 15.50 12.14 2.51
CA ASN A 89 15.21 12.14 3.93
C ASN A 89 13.86 11.46 4.28
N CYS A 90 13.40 10.56 3.43
CA CYS A 90 12.09 9.95 3.60
C CYS A 90 12.00 9.13 4.89
N LEU A 91 10.98 9.43 5.71
CA LEU A 91 10.68 8.69 6.94
C LEU A 91 10.43 7.19 6.71
N ASN A 92 10.12 6.79 5.48
CA ASN A 92 10.01 5.39 5.10
C ASN A 92 11.33 4.61 5.26
N GLY A 93 12.46 5.30 5.26
CA GLY A 93 13.80 4.74 5.53
C GLY A 93 14.20 4.73 7.01
N SER A 94 13.32 5.13 7.93
CA SER A 94 13.63 5.29 9.36
C SER A 94 12.73 4.43 10.27
N GLY A 95 13.08 4.35 11.55
CA GLY A 95 12.29 3.67 12.58
C GLY A 95 12.06 2.19 12.27
N HIS A 96 10.85 1.71 12.54
CA HIS A 96 10.48 0.31 12.34
C HIS A 96 10.61 -0.17 10.89
N ASN A 97 10.39 0.69 9.91
CA ASN A 97 10.58 0.33 8.51
C ASN A 97 12.04 0.00 8.19
N ARG A 98 12.98 0.76 8.75
CA ARG A 98 14.41 0.49 8.60
C ARG A 98 14.77 -0.86 9.22
N LEU A 99 14.27 -1.14 10.42
CA LEU A 99 14.51 -2.42 11.11
C LEU A 99 13.91 -3.60 10.33
N ASP A 100 12.71 -3.45 9.77
CA ASP A 100 12.07 -4.47 8.93
C ASP A 100 12.92 -4.79 7.68
N ARG A 101 13.44 -3.77 7.00
CA ARG A 101 14.35 -3.94 5.86
C ARG A 101 15.67 -4.60 6.25
N LEU A 102 16.27 -4.18 7.36
CA LEU A 102 17.54 -4.74 7.83
C LEU A 102 17.41 -6.21 8.23
N SER A 103 16.24 -6.61 8.73
CA SER A 103 15.94 -8.01 9.06
C SER A 103 15.73 -8.91 7.83
N LYS A 104 15.78 -8.35 6.61
CA LYS A 104 15.49 -9.01 5.33
C LYS A 104 14.08 -9.61 5.22
N LYS A 105 13.19 -9.28 6.13
CA LYS A 105 11.78 -9.70 6.09
C LYS A 105 10.96 -8.83 5.13
N GLY A 106 11.19 -7.53 5.13
CA GLY A 106 10.59 -6.56 4.20
C GLY A 106 9.06 -6.58 4.13
N SER A 107 8.39 -7.09 5.18
CA SER A 107 6.95 -7.34 5.15
C SER A 107 6.13 -6.07 5.07
N ILE A 108 6.60 -5.00 5.72
CA ILE A 108 5.94 -3.69 5.71
C ILE A 108 5.99 -3.08 4.32
N ASP A 109 7.18 -3.01 3.72
CA ASP A 109 7.35 -2.46 2.38
C ASP A 109 6.62 -3.31 1.33
N ARG A 110 6.71 -4.63 1.42
CA ARG A 110 5.98 -5.54 0.52
C ARG A 110 4.48 -5.29 0.55
N SER A 111 3.90 -5.18 1.73
CA SER A 111 2.47 -4.89 1.89
C SER A 111 2.10 -3.53 1.27
N ARG A 112 2.92 -2.50 1.50
CA ARG A 112 2.71 -1.16 0.93
C ARG A 112 2.84 -1.16 -0.60
N ILE A 113 3.80 -1.88 -1.14
CA ILE A 113 4.02 -2.04 -2.58
C ILE A 113 2.78 -2.69 -3.23
N ILE A 114 2.30 -3.80 -2.69
CA ILE A 114 1.11 -4.49 -3.22
C ILE A 114 -0.12 -3.60 -3.18
N LYS A 115 -0.36 -2.89 -2.07
CA LYS A 115 -1.48 -1.95 -1.94
C LYS A 115 -1.42 -0.83 -2.97
N THR A 116 -0.24 -0.26 -3.19
CA THR A 116 -0.04 0.79 -4.20
C THR A 116 -0.28 0.26 -5.60
N ARG A 117 0.28 -0.90 -5.94
CA ARG A 117 0.06 -1.56 -7.22
C ARG A 117 -1.40 -1.89 -7.46
N LEU A 118 -2.11 -2.40 -6.45
CA LEU A 118 -3.55 -2.67 -6.55
C LEU A 118 -4.34 -1.41 -6.87
N PHE A 119 -4.02 -0.28 -6.23
CA PHE A 119 -4.69 0.99 -6.51
C PHE A 119 -4.57 1.41 -7.98
N PHE A 120 -3.41 1.21 -8.60
CA PHE A 120 -3.20 1.54 -10.00
C PHE A 120 -3.75 0.48 -10.97
N ALA A 121 -3.65 -0.80 -10.63
CA ALA A 121 -4.10 -1.90 -11.48
C ALA A 121 -5.62 -2.11 -11.45
N ASN A 122 -6.23 -1.96 -10.27
CA ASN A 122 -7.64 -2.33 -10.05
C ASN A 122 -8.28 -1.46 -8.96
N ARG A 123 -8.56 -0.23 -9.33
CA ARG A 123 -9.14 0.76 -8.42
C ARG A 123 -10.51 0.33 -7.87
N GLU A 124 -11.31 -0.36 -8.67
CA GLU A 124 -12.62 -0.85 -8.24
C GLU A 124 -12.50 -1.83 -7.07
N VAL A 125 -11.65 -2.84 -7.20
CA VAL A 125 -11.41 -3.82 -6.14
C VAL A 125 -10.79 -3.15 -4.92
N PHE A 126 -9.83 -2.22 -5.11
CA PHE A 126 -9.23 -1.45 -4.02
C PHE A 126 -10.30 -0.69 -3.21
N MET A 127 -11.19 0.03 -3.88
CA MET A 127 -12.25 0.80 -3.25
C MET A 127 -13.26 -0.09 -2.53
N ARG A 128 -13.63 -1.21 -3.13
CA ARG A 128 -14.55 -2.18 -2.49
C ARG A 128 -13.98 -2.77 -1.20
N ILE A 129 -12.69 -3.13 -1.20
CA ILE A 129 -12.02 -3.62 0.02
C ILE A 129 -12.02 -2.52 1.08
N MET A 130 -11.61 -1.30 0.73
CA MET A 130 -11.55 -0.15 1.63
C MET A 130 -12.91 0.14 2.28
N ILE A 131 -13.97 0.23 1.48
CA ILE A 131 -15.34 0.47 1.97
C ILE A 131 -15.75 -0.64 2.95
N ASN A 132 -15.48 -1.90 2.62
CA ASN A 132 -15.80 -3.04 3.48
C ASN A 132 -15.07 -2.97 4.83
N GLU A 133 -13.82 -2.55 4.83
CA GLU A 133 -13.04 -2.37 6.07
C GLU A 133 -13.57 -1.23 6.92
N ILE A 134 -13.92 -0.09 6.31
CA ILE A 134 -14.53 1.06 7.00
C ILE A 134 -15.87 0.66 7.62
N GLU A 135 -16.74 0.01 6.88
CA GLU A 135 -18.05 -0.46 7.36
C GLU A 135 -17.93 -1.42 8.55
N LYS A 136 -17.00 -2.37 8.49
CA LYS A 136 -16.71 -3.28 9.60
C LYS A 136 -16.24 -2.54 10.85
N LYS A 137 -15.44 -1.49 10.69
CA LYS A 137 -14.95 -0.69 11.81
C LYS A 137 -16.04 0.19 12.39
N ARG A 138 -16.88 0.79 11.53
CA ARG A 138 -18.05 1.57 11.95
C ARG A 138 -18.97 0.74 12.85
N LYS A 139 -19.34 -0.46 12.41
CA LYS A 139 -20.21 -1.36 13.17
C LYS A 139 -19.65 -1.79 14.53
N LYS A 140 -18.30 -1.80 14.67
CA LYS A 140 -17.67 -2.11 15.96
C LYS A 140 -17.60 -0.92 16.92
N ALA A 141 -17.74 0.30 16.40
CA ALA A 141 -17.72 1.53 17.16
C ALA A 141 -19.11 1.95 17.68
N GLU A 142 -20.16 1.41 17.07
CA GLU A 142 -21.56 1.53 17.51
C GLU A 142 -21.87 0.53 18.63
#